data_b7ab46694caf9a9f1dbce46a08cd398a
#
_entry.id   b7ab46694caf9a9f1dbce46a08cd398a
#
_cell.length_a   1.000
_cell.length_b   1.000
_cell.length_c   1.000
_cell.angle_alpha   90.00
_cell.angle_beta   90.00
_cell.angle_gamma   90.00
#
_symmetry.space_group_name_H-M   'P 1'
#
loop_
_entity.id
_entity.type
_entity.pdbx_description
1 polymer ?
#
loop_
_entity_poly.entity_id
_entity_poly.type
_entity_poly.pdbx_seq_one_letter_code
_entity_poly.pdbx_strand_id
1 'polypeptide(L)'
;MELSTYFRINATNTGQFERTLIVADEGSYVSYLEGCTAPMRDENQLHAACVELVAHKDATIKYSTIQNWYSGDKEGKGGIYNFVTKRGTCLGDNSKISWTQVETGSAITWKYPSVIMQGDNSVGEFYSVAVTKNKQQADTGTKMIHLSLIHI
;
A
#
# COMPACT_ATOMS: atom_id res chain seq x y z
N MET A 1 13.47 0.64 -13.77
CA MET A 1 13.99 -0.19 -12.65
C MET A 1 12.88 -1.05 -12.11
N GLU A 2 13.13 -2.34 -11.89
CA GLU A 2 12.20 -3.26 -11.25
C GLU A 2 12.77 -3.69 -9.91
N LEU A 3 11.95 -3.63 -8.86
CA LEU A 3 12.31 -3.95 -7.48
C LEU A 3 11.26 -4.88 -6.88
N SER A 4 11.67 -5.77 -6.00
CA SER A 4 10.74 -6.55 -5.19
C SER A 4 11.26 -6.70 -3.77
N THR A 5 10.33 -6.67 -2.81
CA THR A 5 10.62 -6.96 -1.40
C THR A 5 9.61 -7.97 -0.87
N TYR A 6 10.05 -8.71 0.11
CA TYR A 6 9.22 -9.68 0.80
C TYR A 6 9.38 -9.50 2.31
N PHE A 7 8.28 -9.15 2.96
CA PHE A 7 8.24 -8.97 4.41
C PHE A 7 7.60 -10.17 5.10
N ARG A 8 8.19 -10.59 6.20
CA ARG A 8 7.68 -11.69 7.00
C ARG A 8 7.80 -11.42 8.49
N ILE A 9 6.67 -11.46 9.20
CA ILE A 9 6.65 -11.47 10.66
C ILE A 9 6.94 -12.92 11.11
N ASN A 10 8.00 -13.11 11.92
CA ASN A 10 8.44 -14.44 12.32
C ASN A 10 8.50 -14.67 13.85
N ALA A 11 8.39 -13.63 14.66
CA ALA A 11 8.42 -13.72 16.12
C ALA A 11 7.01 -13.71 16.74
N THR A 12 6.86 -14.29 17.94
CA THR A 12 5.63 -14.23 18.75
C THR A 12 5.54 -12.92 19.51
N ASN A 13 4.33 -12.48 19.83
CA ASN A 13 4.06 -11.27 20.63
C ASN A 13 4.79 -10.02 20.11
N THR A 14 4.88 -9.89 18.79
CA THR A 14 5.56 -8.78 18.13
C THR A 14 4.66 -8.10 17.11
N GLY A 15 4.94 -6.83 16.84
CA GLY A 15 4.44 -6.10 15.69
C GLY A 15 5.56 -5.85 14.69
N GLN A 16 5.18 -5.62 13.44
CA GLN A 16 6.07 -5.14 12.40
C GLN A 16 5.70 -3.70 12.05
N PHE A 17 6.69 -2.83 12.14
CA PHE A 17 6.56 -1.43 11.76
C PHE A 17 7.55 -1.17 10.62
N GLU A 18 7.07 -0.63 9.52
CA GLU A 18 7.92 -0.38 8.37
C GLU A 18 7.60 0.96 7.72
N ARG A 19 8.59 1.54 7.09
CA ARG A 19 8.47 2.75 6.29
C ARG A 19 9.22 2.58 4.99
N THR A 20 8.53 2.79 3.88
CA THR A 20 9.09 2.74 2.54
C THR A 20 9.00 4.12 1.91
N LEU A 21 10.13 4.64 1.41
CA LEU A 21 10.18 5.86 0.62
C LEU A 21 10.75 5.54 -0.76
N ILE A 22 10.03 5.91 -1.81
CA ILE A 22 10.50 5.83 -3.19
C ILE A 22 10.44 7.23 -3.80
N VAL A 23 11.58 7.71 -4.25
CA VAL A 23 11.69 8.95 -5.01
C VAL A 23 12.12 8.59 -6.44
N ALA A 24 11.29 8.91 -7.42
CA ALA A 24 11.57 8.72 -8.83
C ALA A 24 11.98 10.06 -9.44
N ASP A 25 13.24 10.19 -9.83
CA ASP A 25 13.78 11.37 -10.50
C ASP A 25 13.19 11.56 -11.89
N GLU A 26 13.43 12.72 -12.50
CA GLU A 26 12.89 13.09 -13.80
C GLU A 26 13.08 12.01 -14.86
N GLY A 27 12.01 11.70 -15.60
CA GLY A 27 12.00 10.72 -16.68
C GLY A 27 12.21 9.27 -16.25
N SER A 28 12.26 8.99 -14.95
CA SER A 28 12.52 7.63 -14.46
C SER A 28 11.27 6.76 -14.41
N TYR A 29 11.46 5.44 -14.49
CA TYR A 29 10.42 4.44 -14.31
C TYR A 29 10.80 3.47 -13.21
N VAL A 30 9.91 3.32 -12.23
CA VAL A 30 10.05 2.37 -11.13
C VAL A 30 8.83 1.44 -11.08
N SER A 31 9.07 0.14 -11.09
CA SER A 31 8.07 -0.88 -10.79
C SER A 31 8.50 -1.59 -9.51
N TYR A 32 7.65 -1.54 -8.50
CA TYR A 32 7.92 -2.12 -7.17
C TYR A 32 6.83 -3.10 -6.80
N LEU A 33 7.23 -4.31 -6.43
CA LEU A 33 6.34 -5.35 -5.92
C LEU A 33 6.67 -5.67 -4.47
N GLU A 34 5.68 -5.55 -3.61
CA GLU A 34 5.74 -5.92 -2.20
C GLU A 34 4.90 -7.16 -1.95
N GLY A 35 5.52 -8.18 -1.38
CA GLY A 35 4.85 -9.38 -0.89
C GLY A 35 4.95 -9.46 0.63
N CYS A 36 3.84 -9.75 1.30
CA CYS A 36 3.80 -9.84 2.75
C CYS A 36 3.09 -11.11 3.21
N THR A 37 3.70 -11.83 4.15
CA THR A 37 3.09 -12.99 4.80
C THR A 37 3.45 -13.08 6.29
N ALA A 38 2.60 -13.79 7.04
CA ALA A 38 2.88 -14.16 8.43
C ALA A 38 2.47 -15.61 8.68
N PRO A 39 3.16 -16.32 9.60
CA PRO A 39 2.76 -17.66 10.03
C PRO A 39 1.42 -17.62 10.77
N MET A 40 0.71 -18.75 10.77
CA MET A 40 -0.52 -18.94 11.53
C MET A 40 -0.20 -18.99 13.04
N ARG A 41 -0.88 -18.15 13.82
CA ARG A 41 -0.75 -18.08 15.28
C ARG A 41 -2.08 -17.75 15.92
N ASP A 42 -2.31 -18.27 17.13
CA ASP A 42 -3.53 -18.01 17.92
C ASP A 42 -3.57 -16.60 18.53
N GLU A 43 -2.56 -15.80 18.28
CA GLU A 43 -2.43 -14.43 18.76
C GLU A 43 -2.67 -13.42 17.64
N ASN A 44 -3.23 -12.28 17.98
CA ASN A 44 -3.25 -11.15 17.07
C ASN A 44 -1.87 -10.48 17.02
N GLN A 45 -1.43 -10.16 15.83
CA GLN A 45 -0.20 -9.41 15.61
C GLN A 45 -0.48 -8.18 14.76
N LEU A 46 0.28 -7.11 15.02
CA LEU A 46 0.14 -5.87 14.27
C LEU A 46 1.18 -5.79 13.16
N HIS A 47 0.69 -5.49 11.96
CA HIS A 47 1.49 -4.96 10.86
C HIS A 47 1.05 -3.52 10.62
N ALA A 48 1.96 -2.58 10.79
CA ALA A 48 1.74 -1.17 10.52
C ALA A 48 2.80 -0.64 9.57
N ALA A 49 2.37 -0.08 8.44
CA ALA A 49 3.27 0.42 7.42
C ALA A 49 2.92 1.85 7.00
N CYS A 50 3.97 2.60 6.64
CA CYS A 50 3.86 3.89 5.97
C CYS A 50 4.64 3.84 4.67
N VAL A 51 3.97 4.08 3.54
CA VAL A 51 4.59 4.12 2.23
C VAL A 51 4.44 5.52 1.65
N GLU A 52 5.57 6.08 1.21
CA GLU A 52 5.62 7.41 0.59
C GLU A 52 6.27 7.32 -0.79
N LEU A 53 5.61 7.87 -1.79
CA LEU A 53 6.09 7.93 -3.17
C LEU A 53 6.16 9.37 -3.64
N VAL A 54 7.26 9.73 -4.29
CA VAL A 54 7.45 11.04 -4.93
C VAL A 54 7.85 10.82 -6.38
N ALA A 55 7.05 11.31 -7.31
CA ALA A 55 7.33 11.25 -8.74
C ALA A 55 7.63 12.66 -9.27
N HIS A 56 8.84 12.86 -9.75
CA HIS A 56 9.26 14.09 -10.43
C HIS A 56 8.76 14.13 -11.88
N LYS A 57 9.13 15.16 -12.61
CA LYS A 57 8.66 15.39 -13.98
C LYS A 57 8.89 14.17 -14.89
N ASP A 58 7.86 13.81 -15.65
CA ASP A 58 7.86 12.67 -16.58
C ASP A 58 8.17 11.30 -15.93
N ALA A 59 8.20 11.23 -14.58
CA ALA A 59 8.48 9.99 -13.86
C ALA A 59 7.22 9.14 -13.67
N THR A 60 7.40 7.81 -13.66
CA THR A 60 6.32 6.85 -13.41
C THR A 60 6.70 5.89 -12.29
N ILE A 61 5.83 5.76 -11.29
CA ILE A 61 5.94 4.76 -10.23
C ILE A 61 4.74 3.82 -10.28
N LYS A 62 4.99 2.53 -10.42
CA LYS A 62 4.00 1.46 -10.20
C LYS A 62 4.32 0.74 -8.91
N TYR A 63 3.44 0.82 -7.95
CA TYR A 63 3.58 0.17 -6.65
C TYR A 63 2.51 -0.89 -6.48
N SER A 64 2.91 -2.14 -6.45
CA SER A 64 2.02 -3.28 -6.33
C SER A 64 2.22 -3.99 -5.00
N THR A 65 1.13 -4.36 -4.32
CA THR A 65 1.17 -5.17 -3.10
C THR A 65 0.31 -6.41 -3.26
N ILE A 66 0.86 -7.54 -2.82
CA ILE A 66 0.10 -8.78 -2.67
C ILE A 66 0.23 -9.18 -1.19
N GLN A 67 -0.87 -9.07 -0.46
CA GLN A 67 -0.90 -9.36 0.96
C GLN A 67 -1.82 -10.53 1.25
N ASN A 68 -1.22 -11.59 1.79
CA ASN A 68 -1.92 -12.80 2.22
C ASN A 68 -1.50 -13.14 3.65
N TRP A 69 -1.83 -12.27 4.57
CA TRP A 69 -1.60 -12.45 5.98
C TRP A 69 -2.55 -13.50 6.57
N TYR A 70 -2.13 -14.17 7.63
CA TYR A 70 -3.03 -15.06 8.36
C TYR A 70 -4.26 -14.28 8.89
N SER A 71 -5.43 -14.82 8.64
CA SER A 71 -6.71 -14.15 8.91
C SER A 71 -7.34 -14.48 10.25
N GLY A 72 -6.73 -15.34 11.04
CA GLY A 72 -7.37 -15.95 12.19
C GLY A 72 -8.11 -17.25 11.83
N ASP A 73 -8.59 -17.95 12.85
CA ASP A 73 -9.38 -19.17 12.72
C ASP A 73 -10.85 -18.87 12.30
N LYS A 74 -11.68 -19.92 12.24
CA LYS A 74 -13.09 -19.78 11.87
C LYS A 74 -13.92 -19.02 12.91
N GLU A 75 -13.49 -19.04 14.15
CA GLU A 75 -14.09 -18.32 15.27
C GLU A 75 -13.63 -16.86 15.33
N GLY A 76 -12.62 -16.48 14.55
CA GLY A 76 -12.05 -15.15 14.49
C GLY A 76 -10.96 -14.91 15.54
N LYS A 77 -10.35 -15.99 16.06
CA LYS A 77 -9.24 -15.90 17.00
C LYS A 77 -7.91 -15.81 16.26
N GLY A 78 -7.01 -14.94 16.74
CA GLY A 78 -5.71 -14.71 16.11
C GLY A 78 -5.81 -13.87 14.84
N GLY A 79 -4.77 -13.92 14.03
CA GLY A 79 -4.69 -13.19 12.77
C GLY A 79 -4.01 -11.84 12.85
N ILE A 80 -3.72 -11.28 11.70
CA ILE A 80 -2.96 -10.03 11.57
C ILE A 80 -3.91 -8.84 11.49
N TYR A 81 -3.60 -7.79 12.24
CA TYR A 81 -4.13 -6.46 12.06
C TYR A 81 -3.20 -5.70 11.10
N ASN A 82 -3.69 -5.39 9.92
CA ASN A 82 -2.92 -4.82 8.82
C ASN A 82 -3.34 -3.37 8.58
N PHE A 83 -2.60 -2.42 9.15
CA PHE A 83 -2.87 -1.00 9.06
C PHE A 83 -1.80 -0.32 8.23
N VAL A 84 -2.18 0.17 7.05
CA VAL A 84 -1.23 0.72 6.07
C VAL A 84 -1.67 2.09 5.60
N THR A 85 -0.78 3.06 5.78
CA THR A 85 -0.91 4.40 5.21
C THR A 85 -0.03 4.50 3.97
N LYS A 86 -0.61 4.89 2.84
CA LYS A 86 0.10 5.11 1.57
C LYS A 86 -0.14 6.52 1.06
N ARG A 87 0.94 7.23 0.77
CA ARG A 87 0.92 8.61 0.28
C ARG A 87 1.77 8.73 -0.98
N GLY A 88 1.18 9.18 -2.07
CA GLY A 88 1.87 9.48 -3.30
C GLY A 88 1.80 10.97 -3.61
N THR A 89 2.85 11.51 -4.18
CA THR A 89 2.88 12.88 -4.70
C THR A 89 3.41 12.86 -6.13
N CYS A 90 2.55 13.19 -7.09
CA CYS A 90 2.94 13.53 -8.45
C CYS A 90 3.40 14.99 -8.46
N LEU A 91 4.68 15.19 -8.12
CA LEU A 91 5.25 16.52 -7.91
C LEU A 91 5.51 17.26 -9.22
N GLY A 92 5.96 16.54 -10.24
CA GLY A 92 6.30 17.12 -11.54
C GLY A 92 5.24 16.88 -12.61
N ASP A 93 5.34 17.66 -13.69
CA ASP A 93 4.43 17.55 -14.84
C ASP A 93 4.53 16.16 -15.50
N ASN A 94 3.42 15.67 -16.05
CA ASN A 94 3.27 14.37 -16.71
C ASN A 94 3.68 13.19 -15.83
N SER A 95 3.86 13.39 -14.52
CA SER A 95 4.23 12.30 -13.60
C SER A 95 3.04 11.37 -13.32
N LYS A 96 3.35 10.11 -12.99
CA LYS A 96 2.33 9.10 -12.78
C LYS A 96 2.63 8.24 -11.57
N ILE A 97 1.63 8.02 -10.72
CA ILE A 97 1.66 7.03 -9.65
C ILE A 97 0.48 6.08 -9.80
N SER A 98 0.78 4.79 -9.89
CA SER A 98 -0.21 3.71 -9.99
C SER A 98 -0.09 2.79 -8.77
N TRP A 99 -1.14 2.72 -7.97
CA TRP A 99 -1.28 1.78 -6.87
C TRP A 99 -2.05 0.55 -7.32
N THR A 100 -1.50 -0.63 -7.10
CA THR A 100 -2.22 -1.90 -7.25
C THR A 100 -2.14 -2.67 -5.95
N GLN A 101 -3.27 -3.17 -5.45
CA GLN A 101 -3.27 -3.97 -4.23
C GLN A 101 -4.23 -5.16 -4.31
N VAL A 102 -3.75 -6.28 -3.79
CA VAL A 102 -4.53 -7.51 -3.62
C VAL A 102 -4.47 -7.90 -2.15
N GLU A 103 -5.62 -7.88 -1.49
CA GLU A 103 -5.80 -8.18 -0.07
C GLU A 103 -6.65 -9.43 0.07
N THR A 104 -6.04 -10.54 0.45
CA THR A 104 -6.73 -11.84 0.59
C THR A 104 -6.62 -12.45 1.98
N GLY A 105 -5.94 -11.77 2.88
CA GLY A 105 -5.68 -12.21 4.24
C GLY A 105 -6.04 -11.16 5.28
N SER A 106 -5.38 -11.26 6.44
CA SER A 106 -5.57 -10.45 7.64
C SER A 106 -6.91 -10.68 8.35
N ALA A 107 -6.92 -10.50 9.66
CA ALA A 107 -8.16 -10.43 10.44
C ALA A 107 -8.87 -9.09 10.19
N ILE A 108 -8.10 -8.02 10.22
CA ILE A 108 -8.56 -6.66 9.92
C ILE A 108 -7.56 -6.00 8.97
N THR A 109 -8.05 -5.47 7.85
CA THR A 109 -7.28 -4.63 6.95
C THR A 109 -7.84 -3.22 6.94
N TRP A 110 -6.95 -2.25 7.15
CA TRP A 110 -7.28 -0.83 7.07
C TRP A 110 -6.23 -0.14 6.19
N LYS A 111 -6.59 0.21 4.95
CA LYS A 111 -5.61 0.62 3.95
C LYS A 111 -6.17 1.65 2.97
N TYR A 112 -5.58 2.85 3.00
CA TYR A 112 -6.03 3.99 2.22
C TYR A 112 -4.88 4.63 1.44
N PRO A 113 -4.58 4.17 0.22
CA PRO A 113 -3.68 4.87 -0.68
C PRO A 113 -4.23 6.22 -1.12
N SER A 114 -3.35 7.18 -1.26
CA SER A 114 -3.70 8.49 -1.79
C SER A 114 -2.66 8.99 -2.77
N VAL A 115 -3.06 9.88 -3.68
CA VAL A 115 -2.17 10.60 -4.58
C VAL A 115 -2.53 12.07 -4.58
N ILE A 116 -1.54 12.93 -4.36
CA ILE A 116 -1.64 14.37 -4.58
C ILE A 116 -1.05 14.65 -5.97
N MET A 117 -1.88 15.18 -6.86
CA MET A 117 -1.50 15.50 -8.23
C MET A 117 -1.22 17.01 -8.33
N GLN A 118 0.07 17.37 -8.24
CA GLN A 118 0.54 18.77 -8.23
C GLN A 118 0.97 19.24 -9.62
N GLY A 119 1.70 18.38 -10.35
CA GLY A 119 2.18 18.72 -11.69
C GLY A 119 1.07 18.70 -12.74
N ASP A 120 1.23 19.48 -13.80
CA ASP A 120 0.31 19.49 -14.93
C ASP A 120 0.28 18.13 -15.62
N ASN A 121 -0.89 17.67 -16.06
CA ASN A 121 -1.11 16.38 -16.70
C ASN A 121 -0.67 15.17 -15.84
N SER A 122 -0.52 15.34 -14.53
CA SER A 122 -0.16 14.23 -13.66
C SER A 122 -1.32 13.24 -13.49
N VAL A 123 -0.99 11.96 -13.27
CA VAL A 123 -1.94 10.86 -13.26
C VAL A 123 -1.82 10.05 -11.98
N GLY A 124 -2.93 9.87 -11.27
CA GLY A 124 -3.07 8.93 -10.17
C GLY A 124 -3.98 7.78 -10.56
N GLU A 125 -3.53 6.53 -10.34
CA GLU A 125 -4.33 5.32 -10.57
C GLU A 125 -4.42 4.48 -9.31
N PHE A 126 -5.57 3.83 -9.13
CA PHE A 126 -5.79 2.92 -8.02
C PHE A 126 -6.58 1.70 -8.46
N TYR A 127 -5.98 0.54 -8.29
CA TYR A 127 -6.59 -0.76 -8.54
C TYR A 127 -6.57 -1.58 -7.25
N SER A 128 -7.72 -2.07 -6.82
CA SER A 128 -7.81 -2.81 -5.57
C SER A 128 -8.74 -4.01 -5.70
N VAL A 129 -8.27 -5.14 -5.18
CA VAL A 129 -9.08 -6.35 -4.98
C VAL A 129 -8.96 -6.75 -3.53
N ALA A 130 -10.09 -6.83 -2.83
CA ALA A 130 -10.17 -7.34 -1.48
C ALA A 130 -11.15 -8.51 -1.43
N VAL A 131 -10.69 -9.65 -0.91
CA VAL A 131 -11.50 -10.85 -0.75
C VAL A 131 -11.51 -11.25 0.72
N THR A 132 -12.66 -11.22 1.35
CA THR A 132 -12.84 -11.57 2.76
C THR A 132 -13.66 -12.84 2.91
N LYS A 133 -13.39 -13.60 3.95
CA LYS A 133 -14.13 -14.80 4.34
C LYS A 133 -14.25 -14.87 5.87
N ASN A 134 -15.21 -15.66 6.34
CA ASN A 134 -15.47 -15.85 7.77
C ASN A 134 -15.70 -14.50 8.49
N LYS A 135 -14.88 -14.17 9.48
CA LYS A 135 -14.96 -12.93 10.27
C LYS A 135 -13.95 -11.86 9.87
N GLN A 136 -13.31 -12.01 8.72
CA GLN A 136 -12.39 -10.98 8.22
C GLN A 136 -13.10 -9.67 7.95
N GLN A 137 -12.41 -8.58 8.22
CA GLN A 137 -12.88 -7.23 7.95
C GLN A 137 -11.85 -6.51 7.07
N ALA A 138 -12.31 -5.88 6.00
CA ALA A 138 -11.46 -5.08 5.14
C ALA A 138 -12.14 -3.74 4.86
N ASP A 139 -11.46 -2.68 5.21
CA ASP A 139 -11.85 -1.32 4.86
C ASP A 139 -10.71 -0.72 4.03
N THR A 140 -10.95 -0.63 2.74
CA THR A 140 -9.98 -0.14 1.76
C THR A 140 -10.61 0.92 0.88
N GLY A 141 -9.86 1.94 0.58
CA GLY A 141 -10.31 3.04 -0.25
C GLY A 141 -9.16 3.85 -0.79
N THR A 142 -9.46 4.90 -1.54
CA THR A 142 -8.45 5.79 -2.09
C THR A 142 -8.88 7.24 -2.01
N LYS A 143 -7.91 8.14 -2.05
CA LYS A 143 -8.11 9.57 -2.16
C LYS A 143 -7.21 10.15 -3.24
N MET A 144 -7.81 10.66 -4.30
CA MET A 144 -7.12 11.38 -5.37
C MET A 144 -7.35 12.87 -5.21
N ILE A 145 -6.26 13.62 -5.01
CA ILE A 145 -6.30 15.05 -4.73
C ILE A 145 -5.73 15.77 -5.94
N HIS A 146 -6.62 16.45 -6.69
CA HIS A 146 -6.24 17.29 -7.80
C HIS A 146 -5.99 18.70 -7.27
N LEU A 147 -4.79 19.22 -7.47
CA LEU A 147 -4.51 20.63 -7.23
C LEU A 147 -4.81 21.43 -8.50
N SER A 148 -5.63 22.45 -8.37
CA SER A 148 -6.04 23.30 -9.47
C SER A 148 -5.60 24.73 -9.20
N LEU A 149 -5.27 25.47 -10.26
CA LEU A 149 -4.90 26.91 -10.17
C LEU A 149 -5.97 27.77 -9.52
N ILE A 150 -7.23 27.37 -9.58
CA ILE A 150 -8.32 28.11 -8.92
C ILE A 150 -8.31 27.97 -7.40
N HIS A 151 -7.55 27.01 -6.86
CA HIS A 151 -7.37 26.79 -5.42
C HIS A 151 -6.07 27.42 -4.89
N ILE A 152 -5.28 27.98 -5.76
CA ILE A 152 -4.04 28.67 -5.47
C ILE A 152 -4.28 30.17 -5.55
#